data_c078a6c7f775477b54a63e00af1ca521
#
_entry.id   c078a6c7f775477b54a63e00af1ca521
#
_cell.length_a   1.000
_cell.length_b   1.000
_cell.length_c   1.000
_cell.angle_alpha   90.00
_cell.angle_beta   90.00
_cell.angle_gamma   90.00
#
_symmetry.space_group_name_H-M   'P 1'
#
loop_
_entity.id
_entity.type
_entity.pdbx_description
1 polymer ?
#
loop_
_entity_poly.entity_id
_entity_poly.type
_entity_poly.pdbx_seq_one_letter_code
_entity_poly.pdbx_strand_id
1 'polypeptide(L)'
;MSNAPLETSGRPSASAVPAEPVRCHIESVDLDGQGIAHRDGKVVFVQGGLPGEEIEARLVRSKPRYDVAEIAAIRRHNPNRVAPRCPHYGTCGGCNLQHADLRAQVAFKQRVLEDTLWHLGRVRPAQMLAPIEGPTWGYRFRARLAVRDVPSRGGVLIG
;
A
#
# COMPACT_ATOMS: atom_id res chain seq x y z
N MET A 1 33.77 30.82 -35.12
CA MET A 1 33.51 30.18 -33.82
C MET A 1 32.02 30.04 -33.68
N SER A 2 31.49 28.87 -34.02
CA SER A 2 30.05 28.62 -34.13
C SER A 2 29.58 28.03 -32.79
N ASN A 3 28.63 28.69 -32.14
CA ASN A 3 28.06 28.27 -30.87
C ASN A 3 26.78 27.50 -31.18
N ALA A 4 26.82 26.16 -31.03
CA ALA A 4 25.64 25.31 -31.16
C ALA A 4 24.84 25.33 -29.86
N PRO A 5 23.50 25.40 -29.87
CA PRO A 5 22.68 25.34 -28.69
C PRO A 5 22.59 23.92 -28.14
N LEU A 6 22.77 23.78 -26.81
CA LEU A 6 22.55 22.56 -26.05
C LEU A 6 21.08 22.14 -26.13
N GLU A 7 20.84 20.98 -26.72
CA GLU A 7 19.52 20.33 -26.69
C GLU A 7 19.16 19.95 -25.25
N THR A 8 18.11 20.56 -24.73
CA THR A 8 17.52 20.18 -23.45
C THR A 8 16.82 18.84 -23.61
N SER A 9 17.41 17.79 -23.01
CA SER A 9 16.80 16.47 -22.92
C SER A 9 15.44 16.59 -22.22
N GLY A 10 14.38 16.30 -22.96
CA GLY A 10 13.00 16.35 -22.48
C GLY A 10 12.82 15.44 -21.26
N ARG A 11 12.26 16.00 -20.17
CA ARG A 11 11.75 15.24 -19.05
C ARG A 11 10.73 14.24 -19.59
N PRO A 12 10.79 12.93 -19.21
CA PRO A 12 9.74 12.00 -19.59
C PRO A 12 8.40 12.50 -19.05
N SER A 13 7.44 12.67 -19.96
CA SER A 13 6.07 13.10 -19.63
C SER A 13 5.47 12.11 -18.62
N ALA A 14 4.85 12.63 -17.55
CA ALA A 14 4.02 11.82 -16.67
C ALA A 14 2.94 11.17 -17.55
N SER A 15 2.94 9.83 -17.64
CA SER A 15 1.93 9.09 -18.39
C SER A 15 0.55 9.45 -17.83
N ALA A 16 -0.39 9.79 -18.71
CA ALA A 16 -1.76 10.11 -18.33
C ALA A 16 -2.35 8.93 -17.54
N VAL A 17 -2.97 9.25 -16.38
CA VAL A 17 -3.67 8.24 -15.57
C VAL A 17 -4.88 7.77 -16.38
N PRO A 18 -5.05 6.45 -16.63
CA PRO A 18 -6.24 5.93 -17.31
C PRO A 18 -7.51 6.32 -16.59
N ALA A 19 -8.52 6.76 -17.35
CA ALA A 19 -9.83 7.15 -16.79
C ALA A 19 -10.63 5.93 -16.33
N GLU A 20 -10.41 4.75 -16.93
CA GLU A 20 -11.11 3.51 -16.60
C GLU A 20 -10.34 2.68 -15.57
N PRO A 21 -11.07 1.96 -14.68
CA PRO A 21 -10.46 1.01 -13.76
C PRO A 21 -9.72 -0.11 -14.51
N VAL A 22 -8.58 -0.50 -13.98
CA VAL A 22 -7.76 -1.57 -14.53
C VAL A 22 -7.83 -2.82 -13.65
N ARG A 23 -7.84 -3.99 -14.25
CA ARG A 23 -7.82 -5.25 -13.51
C ARG A 23 -6.41 -5.53 -13.00
N CYS A 24 -6.34 -5.87 -11.71
CA CYS A 24 -5.12 -6.23 -11.02
C CYS A 24 -5.33 -7.47 -10.16
N HIS A 25 -4.31 -8.32 -10.09
CA HIS A 25 -4.18 -9.38 -9.10
C HIS A 25 -3.20 -8.90 -8.01
N ILE A 26 -3.61 -8.95 -6.74
CA ILE A 26 -2.75 -8.58 -5.63
C ILE A 26 -1.88 -9.78 -5.25
N GLU A 27 -0.58 -9.63 -5.42
CA GLU A 27 0.41 -10.70 -5.20
C GLU A 27 0.89 -10.76 -3.75
N SER A 28 1.11 -9.58 -3.14
CA SER A 28 1.65 -9.44 -1.79
C SER A 28 1.21 -8.11 -1.16
N VAL A 29 1.69 -7.84 0.04
CA VAL A 29 1.62 -6.51 0.68
C VAL A 29 3.02 -6.02 1.01
N ASP A 30 3.19 -4.69 1.03
CA ASP A 30 4.43 -4.05 1.45
C ASP A 30 4.48 -3.77 2.97
N LEU A 31 5.55 -3.08 3.42
CA LEU A 31 5.73 -2.68 4.82
C LEU A 31 4.65 -1.73 5.32
N ASP A 32 4.06 -0.94 4.44
CA ASP A 32 3.00 0.02 4.75
C ASP A 32 1.60 -0.61 4.68
N GLY A 33 1.51 -1.91 4.34
CA GLY A 33 0.24 -2.64 4.21
C GLY A 33 -0.52 -2.31 2.92
N GLN A 34 0.18 -1.79 1.90
CA GLN A 34 -0.39 -1.61 0.57
C GLN A 34 -0.27 -2.91 -0.22
N GLY A 35 -1.32 -3.28 -0.96
CA GLY A 35 -1.26 -4.39 -1.89
C GLY A 35 -0.29 -4.11 -3.03
N ILE A 36 0.48 -5.11 -3.42
CA ILE A 36 1.39 -5.06 -4.56
C ILE A 36 0.81 -5.89 -5.69
N ALA A 37 0.71 -5.27 -6.85
CA ALA A 37 0.36 -5.91 -8.11
C ALA A 37 1.38 -5.50 -9.19
N HIS A 38 1.39 -6.20 -10.31
CA HIS A 38 2.19 -5.83 -11.47
C HIS A 38 1.28 -5.61 -12.68
N ARG A 39 1.59 -4.57 -13.46
CA ARG A 39 0.92 -4.27 -14.71
C ARG A 39 1.90 -3.66 -15.72
N ASP A 40 1.94 -4.20 -16.91
CA ASP A 40 2.77 -3.69 -18.02
C ASP A 40 4.24 -3.45 -17.61
N GLY A 41 4.80 -4.36 -16.78
CA GLY A 41 6.16 -4.27 -16.25
C GLY A 41 6.37 -3.26 -15.12
N LYS A 42 5.32 -2.60 -14.65
CA LYS A 42 5.35 -1.69 -13.50
C LYS A 42 4.74 -2.31 -12.25
N VAL A 43 5.28 -1.92 -11.10
CA VAL A 43 4.66 -2.17 -9.80
C VAL A 43 3.45 -1.25 -9.63
N VAL A 44 2.34 -1.78 -9.15
CA VAL A 44 1.14 -1.03 -8.77
C VAL A 44 0.92 -1.19 -7.28
N PHE A 45 1.04 -0.10 -6.53
CA PHE A 45 0.69 -0.06 -5.11
C PHE A 45 -0.79 0.22 -4.97
N VAL A 46 -1.53 -0.68 -4.34
CA VAL A 46 -2.98 -0.61 -4.19
C VAL A 46 -3.35 -0.43 -2.73
N GLN A 47 -3.91 0.74 -2.40
CA GLN A 47 -4.35 1.00 -1.03
C GLN A 47 -5.47 0.04 -0.64
N GLY A 48 -5.26 -0.71 0.45
CA GLY A 48 -6.23 -1.64 1.00
C GLY A 48 -6.37 -2.96 0.24
N GLY A 49 -5.49 -3.28 -0.73
CA GLY A 49 -5.46 -4.57 -1.40
C GLY A 49 -4.89 -5.68 -0.51
N LEU A 50 -5.49 -6.87 -0.55
CA LEU A 50 -5.00 -8.06 0.15
C LEU A 50 -4.50 -9.12 -0.83
N PRO A 51 -3.45 -9.89 -0.48
CA PRO A 51 -2.89 -10.90 -1.35
C PRO A 51 -3.93 -11.90 -1.87
N GLY A 52 -3.85 -12.27 -3.13
CA GLY A 52 -4.77 -13.20 -3.79
C GLY A 52 -6.10 -12.58 -4.23
N GLU A 53 -6.33 -11.29 -4.02
CA GLU A 53 -7.52 -10.62 -4.52
C GLU A 53 -7.43 -10.31 -6.01
N GLU A 54 -8.56 -10.44 -6.70
CA GLU A 54 -8.78 -9.90 -8.03
C GLU A 54 -9.58 -8.61 -7.90
N ILE A 55 -9.02 -7.51 -8.34
CA ILE A 55 -9.63 -6.19 -8.17
C ILE A 55 -9.74 -5.42 -9.48
N GLU A 56 -10.63 -4.45 -9.49
CA GLU A 56 -10.61 -3.32 -10.40
C GLU A 56 -10.00 -2.13 -9.64
N ALA A 57 -8.88 -1.65 -10.11
CA ALA A 57 -8.11 -0.58 -9.50
C ALA A 57 -8.22 0.70 -10.33
N ARG A 58 -8.49 1.81 -9.67
CA ARG A 58 -8.41 3.13 -10.28
C ARG A 58 -7.05 3.73 -9.98
N LEU A 59 -6.28 4.01 -11.01
CA LEU A 59 -4.99 4.67 -10.85
C LEU A 59 -5.19 6.10 -10.35
N VAL A 60 -4.49 6.45 -9.27
CA VAL A 60 -4.51 7.79 -8.65
C VAL A 60 -3.27 8.58 -9.05
N ARG A 61 -2.16 7.89 -9.24
CA ARG A 61 -0.88 8.49 -9.61
C ARG A 61 -0.07 7.51 -10.46
N SER A 62 0.53 8.03 -11.54
CA SER A 62 1.49 7.28 -12.34
C SER A 62 2.87 7.90 -12.27
N LYS A 63 3.89 7.07 -12.07
CA LYS A 63 5.31 7.40 -12.07
C LYS A 63 6.04 6.51 -13.08
N PRO A 64 7.25 6.85 -13.53
CA PRO A 64 7.97 6.02 -14.49
C PRO A 64 8.18 4.56 -14.07
N ARG A 65 8.37 4.30 -12.78
CA ARG A 65 8.68 2.96 -12.24
C ARG A 65 7.52 2.28 -11.50
N TYR A 66 6.50 3.02 -11.09
CA TYR A 66 5.38 2.48 -10.33
C TYR A 66 4.13 3.32 -10.52
N ASP A 67 3.01 2.70 -10.25
CA ASP A 67 1.71 3.34 -10.19
C ASP A 67 1.14 3.24 -8.77
N VAL A 68 0.26 4.17 -8.40
CA VAL A 68 -0.51 4.12 -7.14
C VAL A 68 -1.98 4.08 -7.50
N ALA A 69 -2.71 3.17 -6.89
CA ALA A 69 -4.11 2.93 -7.19
C ALA A 69 -4.97 2.77 -5.93
N GLU A 70 -6.24 2.99 -6.09
CA GLU A 70 -7.31 2.70 -5.13
C GLU A 70 -8.22 1.59 -5.68
N ILE A 71 -8.80 0.80 -4.79
CA ILE A 71 -9.75 -0.23 -5.15
C ILE A 71 -11.06 0.44 -5.60
N ALA A 72 -11.45 0.20 -6.85
CA ALA A 72 -12.77 0.57 -7.36
C ALA A 72 -13.80 -0.54 -7.10
N ALA A 73 -13.40 -1.81 -7.28
CA ALA A 73 -14.21 -2.98 -6.97
C ALA A 73 -13.33 -4.19 -6.66
N ILE A 74 -13.81 -5.09 -5.81
CA ILE A 74 -13.17 -6.38 -5.56
C ILE A 74 -14.01 -7.45 -6.24
N ARG A 75 -13.41 -8.18 -7.18
CA ARG A 75 -14.04 -9.27 -7.94
C ARG A 75 -13.92 -10.61 -7.24
N ARG A 76 -12.78 -10.83 -6.59
CA ARG A 76 -12.53 -11.99 -5.73
C ARG A 76 -11.88 -11.53 -4.45
N HIS A 77 -12.53 -11.78 -3.33
CA HIS A 77 -12.05 -11.40 -2.01
C HIS A 77 -11.00 -12.39 -1.48
N ASN A 78 -10.04 -11.87 -0.71
CA ASN A 78 -9.24 -12.69 0.19
C ASN A 78 -10.18 -13.24 1.30
N PRO A 79 -10.13 -14.55 1.64
CA PRO A 79 -10.99 -15.14 2.68
C PRO A 79 -10.79 -14.51 4.07
N ASN A 80 -9.64 -13.89 4.32
CA ASN A 80 -9.31 -13.23 5.57
C ASN A 80 -9.65 -11.72 5.58
N ARG A 81 -10.36 -11.23 4.56
CA ARG A 81 -10.84 -9.86 4.55
C ARG A 81 -12.00 -9.69 5.53
N VAL A 82 -11.87 -8.69 6.40
CA VAL A 82 -12.88 -8.34 7.40
C VAL A 82 -13.28 -6.86 7.30
N ALA A 83 -14.45 -6.52 7.82
CA ALA A 83 -14.84 -5.13 7.96
C ALA A 83 -13.99 -4.46 9.05
N PRO A 84 -13.32 -3.32 8.77
CA PRO A 84 -12.58 -2.59 9.79
C PRO A 84 -13.49 -2.15 10.94
N ARG A 85 -13.03 -2.38 12.16
CA ARG A 85 -13.79 -2.00 13.36
C ARG A 85 -13.83 -0.49 13.61
N CYS A 86 -12.76 0.22 13.22
CA CYS A 86 -12.62 1.65 13.45
C CYS A 86 -13.31 2.44 12.33
N PRO A 87 -14.25 3.37 12.64
CA PRO A 87 -14.92 4.19 11.64
C PRO A 87 -13.98 5.18 10.92
N HIS A 88 -12.79 5.44 11.50
CA HIS A 88 -11.77 6.33 10.92
C HIS A 88 -10.73 5.57 10.07
N TYR A 89 -10.90 4.26 9.88
CA TYR A 89 -10.00 3.49 9.05
C TYR A 89 -9.96 4.02 7.61
N GLY A 90 -8.76 4.11 7.04
CA GLY A 90 -8.55 4.68 5.70
C GLY A 90 -8.48 6.22 5.66
N THR A 91 -8.84 6.91 6.75
CA THR A 91 -8.76 8.38 6.83
C THR A 91 -7.68 8.86 7.80
N CYS A 92 -7.64 8.29 8.99
CA CYS A 92 -6.74 8.69 10.07
C CYS A 92 -5.27 8.30 9.81
N GLY A 93 -5.00 7.23 9.05
CA GLY A 93 -3.63 6.75 8.78
C GLY A 93 -2.96 6.00 9.94
N GLY A 94 -3.59 5.88 11.10
CA GLY A 94 -3.02 5.20 12.26
C GLY A 94 -2.95 3.67 12.16
N CYS A 95 -3.68 3.07 11.21
CA CYS A 95 -3.77 1.63 11.00
C CYS A 95 -3.88 1.32 9.51
N ASN A 96 -3.10 0.36 9.01
CA ASN A 96 -3.07 0.03 7.58
C ASN A 96 -3.69 -1.33 7.24
N LEU A 97 -3.87 -2.23 8.22
CA LEU A 97 -4.29 -3.61 7.98
C LEU A 97 -5.57 -4.03 8.73
N GLN A 98 -6.39 -3.08 9.23
CA GLN A 98 -7.63 -3.45 9.94
C GLN A 98 -8.65 -4.20 9.08
N HIS A 99 -8.53 -4.15 7.76
CA HIS A 99 -9.36 -4.87 6.80
C HIS A 99 -8.95 -6.34 6.59
N ALA A 100 -7.91 -6.80 7.30
CA ALA A 100 -7.51 -8.19 7.37
C ALA A 100 -7.68 -8.74 8.78
N ASP A 101 -8.04 -10.02 8.93
CA ASP A 101 -8.08 -10.65 10.24
C ASP A 101 -6.69 -10.70 10.89
N LEU A 102 -6.64 -10.91 12.21
CA LEU A 102 -5.39 -10.84 12.96
C LEU A 102 -4.35 -11.86 12.49
N ARG A 103 -4.76 -13.09 12.21
CA ARG A 103 -3.83 -14.16 11.77
C ARG A 103 -3.23 -13.82 10.42
N ALA A 104 -4.04 -13.30 9.52
CA ALA A 104 -3.56 -12.82 8.22
C ALA A 104 -2.61 -11.62 8.37
N GLN A 105 -2.90 -10.67 9.27
CA GLN A 105 -1.98 -9.56 9.54
C GLN A 105 -0.61 -10.04 10.01
N VAL A 106 -0.56 -11.04 10.90
CA VAL A 106 0.69 -11.63 11.38
C VAL A 106 1.42 -12.32 10.22
N ALA A 107 0.71 -13.14 9.43
CA ALA A 107 1.29 -13.85 8.29
C ALA A 107 1.85 -12.88 7.24
N PHE A 108 1.14 -11.79 6.93
CA PHE A 108 1.62 -10.79 5.97
C PHE A 108 2.89 -10.09 6.47
N LYS A 109 2.94 -9.70 7.75
CA LYS A 109 4.13 -9.07 8.35
C LYS A 109 5.32 -10.03 8.38
N GLN A 110 5.09 -11.29 8.68
CA GLN A 110 6.12 -12.31 8.64
C GLN A 110 6.66 -12.48 7.21
N ARG A 111 5.78 -12.57 6.22
CA ARG A 111 6.18 -12.66 4.82
C ARG A 111 7.03 -11.47 4.38
N VAL A 112 6.62 -10.26 4.74
CA VAL A 112 7.39 -9.03 4.45
C VAL A 112 8.78 -9.08 5.09
N LEU A 113 8.89 -9.59 6.33
CA LEU A 113 10.18 -9.77 7.01
C LEU A 113 11.06 -10.77 6.24
N GLU A 114 10.52 -11.93 5.88
CA GLU A 114 11.24 -12.98 5.13
C GLU A 114 11.74 -12.46 3.78
N ASP A 115 10.87 -11.79 3.03
CA ASP A 115 11.21 -11.19 1.74
C ASP A 115 12.27 -10.10 1.87
N THR A 116 12.20 -9.27 2.91
CA THR A 116 13.18 -8.23 3.20
C THR A 116 14.54 -8.83 3.53
N LEU A 117 14.59 -9.83 4.41
CA LEU A 117 15.83 -10.56 4.74
C LEU A 117 16.48 -11.16 3.50
N TRP A 118 15.66 -11.76 2.62
CA TRP A 118 16.16 -12.39 1.40
C TRP A 118 16.58 -11.37 0.33
N HIS A 119 15.70 -10.42 0.01
CA HIS A 119 15.93 -9.52 -1.13
C HIS A 119 16.95 -8.41 -0.84
N LEU A 120 16.93 -7.86 0.37
CA LEU A 120 17.87 -6.80 0.78
C LEU A 120 19.09 -7.36 1.50
N GLY A 121 18.88 -8.21 2.49
CA GLY A 121 19.94 -8.75 3.32
C GLY A 121 20.68 -9.93 2.69
N ARG A 122 20.10 -10.60 1.71
CA ARG A 122 20.59 -11.88 1.15
C ARG A 122 20.84 -12.95 2.21
N VAL A 123 20.06 -12.87 3.29
CA VAL A 123 20.14 -13.76 4.45
C VAL A 123 18.92 -14.67 4.48
N ARG A 124 19.14 -15.95 4.77
CA ARG A 124 18.10 -16.90 5.14
C ARG A 124 18.40 -17.38 6.56
N PRO A 125 17.57 -17.04 7.55
CA PRO A 125 17.76 -17.52 8.90
C PRO A 125 17.58 -19.04 8.96
N ALA A 126 18.39 -19.72 9.79
CA ALA A 126 18.27 -21.15 9.99
C ALA A 126 16.94 -21.53 10.66
N GLN A 127 16.36 -20.62 11.43
CA GLN A 127 15.09 -20.79 12.11
C GLN A 127 14.36 -19.45 12.20
N MET A 128 13.06 -19.47 11.90
CA MET A 128 12.14 -18.38 12.20
C MET A 128 11.38 -18.74 13.48
N LEU A 129 11.50 -17.90 14.48
CA LEU A 129 10.74 -18.07 15.73
C LEU A 129 9.29 -17.62 15.52
N ALA A 130 8.38 -18.17 16.35
CA ALA A 130 7.01 -17.70 16.37
C ALA A 130 6.93 -16.21 16.72
N PRO A 131 6.03 -15.44 16.08
CA PRO A 131 5.86 -14.02 16.39
C PRO A 131 5.38 -13.84 17.83
N ILE A 132 5.83 -12.76 18.47
CA ILE A 132 5.32 -12.34 19.76
C ILE A 132 4.03 -11.55 19.51
N GLU A 133 2.92 -12.07 20.02
CA GLU A 133 1.60 -11.46 19.86
C GLU A 133 1.12 -10.85 21.18
N GLY A 134 0.24 -9.85 21.09
CA GLY A 134 -0.35 -9.18 22.23
C GLY A 134 -1.77 -8.71 21.94
N PRO A 135 -2.40 -7.97 22.89
CA PRO A 135 -3.71 -7.38 22.67
C PRO A 135 -3.73 -6.53 21.40
N THR A 136 -4.75 -6.70 20.57
CA THR A 136 -4.88 -5.98 19.31
C THR A 136 -5.55 -4.63 19.43
N TRP A 137 -6.22 -4.40 20.58
CA TRP A 137 -6.94 -3.18 20.91
C TRP A 137 -6.59 -2.73 22.32
N GLY A 138 -6.64 -1.41 22.56
CA GLY A 138 -6.40 -0.84 23.89
C GLY A 138 -4.97 -0.98 24.41
N TYR A 139 -3.98 -1.30 23.55
CA TYR A 139 -2.61 -1.51 23.98
C TYR A 139 -1.74 -0.24 24.01
N ARG A 140 -2.23 0.86 23.43
CA ARG A 140 -1.50 2.14 23.40
C ARG A 140 -1.95 3.04 24.55
N PHE A 141 -1.00 3.49 25.35
CA PHE A 141 -1.21 4.48 26.40
C PHE A 141 -0.84 5.90 25.98
N ARG A 142 -0.13 6.05 24.86
CA ARG A 142 0.27 7.35 24.30
C ARG A 142 0.13 7.32 22.79
N ALA A 143 -0.40 8.40 22.24
CA ALA A 143 -0.45 8.62 20.79
C ALA A 143 0.05 10.04 20.49
N ARG A 144 0.68 10.19 19.31
CA ARG A 144 1.00 11.49 18.75
C ARG A 144 0.16 11.63 17.49
N LEU A 145 -0.75 12.60 17.49
CA LEU A 145 -1.70 12.82 16.41
C LEU A 145 -1.30 14.08 15.65
N ALA A 146 -1.32 14.02 14.32
CA ALA A 146 -1.18 15.22 13.49
C ALA A 146 -2.52 15.95 13.46
N VAL A 147 -2.47 17.29 13.46
CA VAL A 147 -3.65 18.15 13.34
C VAL A 147 -3.47 19.01 12.09
N ARG A 148 -4.44 18.98 11.18
CA ARG A 148 -4.44 19.78 9.97
C ARG A 148 -5.79 20.44 9.74
N ASP A 149 -5.78 21.71 9.37
CA ASP A 149 -6.95 22.34 8.78
C ASP A 149 -7.03 22.00 7.27
N VAL A 150 -8.12 21.35 6.87
CA VAL A 150 -8.38 20.93 5.50
C VAL A 150 -9.80 21.38 5.13
N PRO A 151 -9.99 22.65 4.73
CA PRO A 151 -11.32 23.22 4.44
C PRO A 151 -12.13 22.39 3.44
N SER A 152 -11.46 21.79 2.43
CA SER A 152 -12.10 20.92 1.43
C SER A 152 -12.69 19.62 2.00
N ARG A 153 -12.37 19.26 3.26
CA ARG A 153 -12.88 18.07 3.96
C ARG A 153 -13.66 18.42 5.23
N GLY A 154 -14.12 19.67 5.37
CA GLY A 154 -14.97 20.12 6.47
C GLY A 154 -14.21 20.69 7.66
N GLY A 155 -12.93 21.07 7.52
CA GLY A 155 -12.19 21.78 8.56
C GLY A 155 -11.04 20.96 9.17
N VAL A 156 -10.92 20.96 10.50
CA VAL A 156 -9.80 20.33 11.20
C VAL A 156 -9.90 18.80 11.19
N LEU A 157 -8.86 18.16 10.66
CA LEU A 157 -8.66 16.71 10.72
C LEU A 157 -7.58 16.38 11.75
N ILE A 158 -7.80 15.32 12.51
CA ILE A 158 -6.89 14.79 13.53
C ILE A 158 -6.59 13.32 13.20
N GLY A 159 -5.30 12.97 13.07
CA GLY A 159 -4.93 11.60 12.75
C GLY A 159 -3.43 11.37 12.55
#